data_885a7e74d4b05e5e8c03c184f9533c69
#
_entry.id   885a7e74d4b05e5e8c03c184f9533c69
#
_cell.length_a   1.000
_cell.length_b   1.000
_cell.length_c   1.000
_cell.angle_alpha   90.00
_cell.angle_beta   90.00
_cell.angle_gamma   90.00
#
_symmetry.space_group_name_H-M   'P 1'
#
loop_
_entity.id
_entity.type
_entity.pdbx_description
1 polymer ?
#
loop_
_entity_poly.entity_id
_entity_poly.type
_entity_poly.pdbx_seq_one_letter_code
_entity_poly.pdbx_strand_id
1 'polypeptide(L)'
;MAGPGVDQHARRVSLSTMWAVARFAHMGDFVRAAKGMGFSDVELNHQVTPPLLAQLVSQYNRGEVTVSSVHDPCPSPPKGLAGSPQLSSLDESERCTAVDLAKRTLALAADVGAKAVIIHAGRVEVDRRLERRLRDLWPQREGKADEYAESLSRLSLERQQRAAPHLDAALRSLKEIEVTARGLGLRIGLENRYHYYEIPWVDEVAWL
;
A
#
# COMPACT_ATOMS: atom_id res chain seq x y z
N MET A 1 20.33 40.95 -14.66
CA MET A 1 20.20 40.24 -13.35
C MET A 1 19.28 39.06 -13.59
N ALA A 2 19.81 37.84 -13.65
CA ALA A 2 19.04 36.62 -13.79
C ALA A 2 18.35 36.35 -12.45
N GLY A 3 17.03 36.18 -12.47
CA GLY A 3 16.25 35.78 -11.29
C GLY A 3 16.66 34.39 -10.77
N PRO A 4 16.43 34.08 -9.50
CA PRO A 4 16.78 32.77 -8.93
C PRO A 4 16.10 31.66 -9.73
N GLY A 5 16.90 30.75 -10.24
CA GLY A 5 16.42 29.55 -10.95
C GLY A 5 15.43 28.81 -10.07
N VAL A 6 14.24 28.54 -10.61
CA VAL A 6 13.26 27.67 -10.00
C VAL A 6 13.93 26.32 -9.81
N ASP A 7 14.03 25.87 -8.57
CA ASP A 7 14.57 24.56 -8.20
C ASP A 7 13.83 23.47 -8.98
N GLN A 8 14.50 22.90 -10.00
CA GLN A 8 13.93 21.86 -10.89
C GLN A 8 13.65 20.55 -10.14
N HIS A 9 13.89 20.51 -8.84
CA HIS A 9 13.65 19.37 -7.96
C HIS A 9 12.51 19.63 -6.95
N ALA A 10 11.59 20.55 -7.27
CA ALA A 10 10.38 20.68 -6.46
C ALA A 10 9.73 19.28 -6.34
N ARG A 11 9.76 18.73 -5.12
CA ARG A 11 9.17 17.42 -4.83
C ARG A 11 7.68 17.49 -5.16
N ARG A 12 7.25 16.73 -6.16
CA ARG A 12 5.83 16.61 -6.49
C ARG A 12 5.15 15.82 -5.38
N VAL A 13 4.05 16.32 -4.89
CA VAL A 13 3.22 15.68 -3.86
C VAL A 13 1.91 15.27 -4.49
N SER A 14 1.48 14.03 -4.23
CA SER A 14 0.25 13.48 -4.79
C SER A 14 -0.83 13.36 -3.72
N LEU A 15 -2.08 13.59 -4.10
CA LEU A 15 -3.22 13.37 -3.24
C LEU A 15 -3.74 11.94 -3.44
N SER A 16 -3.81 11.16 -2.35
CA SER A 16 -4.35 9.81 -2.44
C SER A 16 -5.87 9.82 -2.66
N THR A 17 -6.35 8.99 -3.59
CA THR A 17 -7.78 8.74 -3.79
C THR A 17 -8.46 8.12 -2.58
N MET A 18 -7.71 7.63 -1.60
CA MET A 18 -8.27 7.20 -0.31
C MET A 18 -9.03 8.34 0.40
N TRP A 19 -8.52 9.57 0.28
CA TRP A 19 -9.21 10.75 0.77
C TRP A 19 -10.51 11.02 0.01
N ALA A 20 -10.61 10.60 -1.26
CA ALA A 20 -11.70 10.88 -2.17
C ALA A 20 -12.90 9.94 -2.03
N VAL A 21 -12.66 8.61 -1.90
CA VAL A 21 -13.69 7.58 -2.10
C VAL A 21 -14.89 7.66 -1.16
N ALA A 22 -14.72 8.24 0.02
CA ALA A 22 -15.82 8.47 0.97
C ALA A 22 -16.45 9.87 0.87
N ARG A 23 -15.87 10.78 0.06
CA ARG A 23 -16.26 12.19 -0.01
C ARG A 23 -16.94 12.59 -1.31
N PHE A 24 -16.62 11.89 -2.40
CA PHE A 24 -17.09 12.26 -3.74
C PHE A 24 -17.81 11.09 -4.40
N ALA A 25 -19.01 11.33 -4.88
CA ALA A 25 -19.76 10.37 -5.69
C ALA A 25 -19.18 10.29 -7.12
N HIS A 26 -18.56 11.38 -7.60
CA HIS A 26 -17.97 11.48 -8.93
C HIS A 26 -16.51 11.90 -8.85
N MET A 27 -15.64 11.16 -9.51
CA MET A 27 -14.20 11.42 -9.49
C MET A 27 -13.79 12.70 -10.19
N GLY A 28 -14.63 13.25 -11.09
CA GLY A 28 -14.43 14.59 -11.65
C GLY A 28 -14.50 15.70 -10.59
N ASP A 29 -15.36 15.54 -9.58
CA ASP A 29 -15.45 16.50 -8.46
C ASP A 29 -14.21 16.42 -7.56
N PHE A 30 -13.73 15.20 -7.32
CA PHE A 30 -12.46 15.00 -6.63
C PHE A 30 -11.30 15.67 -7.37
N VAL A 31 -11.17 15.46 -8.67
CA VAL A 31 -10.08 16.06 -9.47
C VAL A 31 -10.14 17.59 -9.41
N ARG A 32 -11.34 18.20 -9.50
CA ARG A 32 -11.50 19.65 -9.31
C ARG A 32 -11.09 20.13 -7.92
N ALA A 33 -11.50 19.39 -6.88
CA ALA A 33 -11.12 19.71 -5.50
C ALA A 33 -9.60 19.58 -5.29
N ALA A 34 -8.97 18.53 -5.80
CA ALA A 34 -7.53 18.33 -5.77
C ALA A 34 -6.78 19.50 -6.42
N LYS A 35 -7.19 19.91 -7.62
CA LYS A 35 -6.63 21.07 -8.32
C LYS A 35 -6.81 22.36 -7.51
N GLY A 36 -7.97 22.55 -6.91
CA GLY A 36 -8.25 23.71 -6.05
C GLY A 36 -7.35 23.77 -4.81
N MET A 37 -6.84 22.63 -4.35
CA MET A 37 -5.86 22.54 -3.26
C MET A 37 -4.39 22.57 -3.76
N GLY A 38 -4.16 22.68 -5.06
CA GLY A 38 -2.82 22.73 -5.66
C GLY A 38 -2.23 21.37 -6.05
N PHE A 39 -3.00 20.27 -6.00
CA PHE A 39 -2.53 18.97 -6.45
C PHE A 39 -2.84 18.74 -7.93
N SER A 40 -1.81 18.42 -8.71
CA SER A 40 -1.93 17.95 -10.10
C SER A 40 -1.80 16.43 -10.23
N ASP A 41 -1.22 15.82 -9.21
CA ASP A 41 -0.90 14.40 -9.17
C ASP A 41 -1.78 13.68 -8.15
N VAL A 42 -2.18 12.46 -8.48
CA VAL A 42 -2.93 11.59 -7.57
C VAL A 42 -2.28 10.22 -7.46
N GLU A 43 -2.53 9.57 -6.32
CA GLU A 43 -2.28 8.15 -6.15
C GLU A 43 -3.61 7.40 -6.23
N LEU A 44 -3.66 6.34 -7.04
CA LEU A 44 -4.80 5.42 -7.05
C LEU A 44 -4.67 4.46 -5.86
N ASN A 45 -5.73 4.38 -5.03
CA ASN A 45 -5.74 3.59 -3.81
C ASN A 45 -6.56 2.30 -3.97
N HIS A 46 -6.31 1.33 -3.11
CA HIS A 46 -6.99 0.02 -3.09
C HIS A 46 -8.51 0.08 -2.84
N GLN A 47 -9.07 1.23 -2.47
CA GLN A 47 -10.53 1.41 -2.31
C GLN A 47 -11.21 1.90 -3.60
N VAL A 48 -10.45 2.20 -4.63
CA VAL A 48 -10.99 2.60 -5.94
C VAL A 48 -11.66 1.39 -6.58
N THR A 49 -12.99 1.44 -6.69
CA THR A 49 -13.78 0.40 -7.35
C THR A 49 -13.66 0.50 -8.88
N PRO A 50 -13.97 -0.56 -9.65
CA PRO A 50 -13.91 -0.49 -11.11
C PRO A 50 -14.70 0.68 -11.73
N PRO A 51 -15.94 1.03 -11.27
CA PRO A 51 -16.64 2.21 -11.78
C PRO A 51 -15.93 3.53 -11.48
N LEU A 52 -15.32 3.69 -10.30
CA LEU A 52 -14.56 4.90 -9.95
C LEU A 52 -13.26 4.97 -10.74
N LEU A 53 -12.60 3.83 -10.96
CA LEU A 53 -11.41 3.76 -11.81
C LEU A 53 -11.71 4.23 -13.23
N ALA A 54 -12.81 3.76 -13.84
CA ALA A 54 -13.20 4.19 -15.19
C ALA A 54 -13.36 5.73 -15.28
N GLN A 55 -13.93 6.36 -14.25
CA GLN A 55 -14.04 7.81 -14.18
C GLN A 55 -12.66 8.49 -14.08
N LEU A 56 -11.75 7.97 -13.25
CA LEU A 56 -10.40 8.52 -13.07
C LEU A 56 -9.56 8.37 -14.34
N VAL A 57 -9.62 7.22 -15.00
CA VAL A 57 -8.95 6.99 -16.30
C VAL A 57 -9.49 7.97 -17.36
N SER A 58 -10.79 8.26 -17.35
CA SER A 58 -11.36 9.28 -18.23
C SER A 58 -10.79 10.69 -17.96
N GLN A 59 -10.58 11.07 -16.69
CA GLN A 59 -9.94 12.35 -16.33
C GLN A 59 -8.45 12.36 -16.77
N TYR A 60 -7.74 11.25 -16.55
CA TYR A 60 -6.36 11.07 -16.98
C TYR A 60 -6.23 11.22 -18.50
N ASN A 61 -7.06 10.54 -19.27
CA ASN A 61 -7.03 10.60 -20.74
C ASN A 61 -7.33 12.00 -21.31
N ARG A 62 -8.04 12.85 -20.56
CA ARG A 62 -8.25 14.26 -20.91
C ARG A 62 -7.12 15.18 -20.45
N GLY A 63 -6.09 14.65 -19.82
CA GLY A 63 -4.98 15.43 -19.26
C GLY A 63 -5.37 16.29 -18.05
N GLU A 64 -6.49 15.97 -17.40
CA GLU A 64 -6.98 16.75 -16.25
C GLU A 64 -6.28 16.39 -14.95
N VAL A 65 -5.64 15.22 -14.88
CA VAL A 65 -4.89 14.72 -13.71
C VAL A 65 -3.78 13.81 -14.20
N THR A 66 -2.69 13.73 -13.45
CA THR A 66 -1.63 12.73 -13.62
C THR A 66 -1.67 11.73 -12.48
N VAL A 67 -1.30 10.47 -12.77
CA VAL A 67 -1.20 9.41 -11.77
C VAL A 67 0.27 9.19 -11.46
N SER A 68 0.68 9.43 -10.22
CA SER A 68 2.08 9.27 -9.79
C SER A 68 2.40 7.84 -9.38
N SER A 69 1.47 7.21 -8.67
CA SER A 69 1.60 5.87 -8.13
C SER A 69 0.24 5.17 -8.04
N VAL A 70 0.28 3.85 -7.95
CA VAL A 70 -0.90 3.01 -7.75
C VAL A 70 -0.64 2.11 -6.55
N HIS A 71 -1.57 2.08 -5.60
CA HIS A 71 -1.47 1.25 -4.40
C HIS A 71 -2.17 -0.09 -4.61
N ASP A 72 -1.45 -1.17 -4.45
CA ASP A 72 -1.94 -2.54 -4.61
C ASP A 72 -2.91 -2.97 -3.48
N PRO A 73 -3.99 -3.72 -3.81
CA PRO A 73 -4.53 -4.03 -5.13
C PRO A 73 -5.43 -2.90 -5.67
N CYS A 74 -5.25 -2.54 -6.91
CA CYS A 74 -6.11 -1.55 -7.57
C CYS A 74 -6.48 -2.03 -9.00
N PRO A 75 -7.79 -1.97 -9.37
CA PRO A 75 -8.94 -1.58 -8.54
C PRO A 75 -9.23 -2.57 -7.41
N SER A 76 -10.07 -2.15 -6.48
CA SER A 76 -10.57 -3.04 -5.40
C SER A 76 -11.02 -4.38 -5.96
N PRO A 77 -10.54 -5.50 -5.44
CA PRO A 77 -11.01 -6.80 -5.84
C PRO A 77 -12.51 -6.97 -5.54
N PRO A 78 -13.23 -7.85 -6.28
CA PRO A 78 -14.64 -8.11 -6.03
C PRO A 78 -14.88 -8.53 -4.57
N LYS A 79 -16.00 -8.07 -4.00
CA LYS A 79 -16.46 -8.52 -2.68
C LYS A 79 -16.67 -10.03 -2.73
N GLY A 80 -16.00 -10.77 -1.86
CA GLY A 80 -16.11 -12.23 -1.80
C GLY A 80 -14.80 -12.99 -1.96
N LEU A 81 -13.70 -12.34 -2.34
CA LEU A 81 -12.38 -12.89 -2.03
C LEU A 81 -12.23 -12.86 -0.50
N ALA A 82 -12.24 -14.03 0.11
CA ALA A 82 -12.16 -14.21 1.55
C ALA A 82 -10.85 -13.60 2.08
N GLY A 83 -10.95 -12.42 2.71
CA GLY A 83 -9.78 -11.65 3.13
C GLY A 83 -9.06 -10.98 1.94
N SER A 84 -8.10 -10.12 2.23
CA SER A 84 -7.13 -9.68 1.21
C SER A 84 -6.05 -10.74 1.12
N PRO A 85 -5.86 -11.40 -0.04
CA PRO A 85 -4.76 -12.36 -0.22
C PRO A 85 -3.43 -11.71 0.14
N GLN A 86 -2.55 -12.47 0.78
CA GLN A 86 -1.28 -11.94 1.28
C GLN A 86 -0.10 -12.49 0.49
N LEU A 87 0.82 -11.62 0.11
CA LEU A 87 2.09 -12.01 -0.54
C LEU A 87 2.95 -12.89 0.37
N SER A 88 2.75 -12.79 1.68
CA SER A 88 3.41 -13.58 2.72
C SER A 88 2.62 -14.82 3.16
N SER A 89 1.55 -15.20 2.44
CA SER A 89 0.75 -16.37 2.81
C SER A 89 1.55 -17.66 2.71
N LEU A 90 1.34 -18.55 3.69
CA LEU A 90 1.87 -19.93 3.66
C LEU A 90 0.99 -20.84 2.83
N ASP A 91 -0.25 -20.45 2.53
CA ASP A 91 -1.08 -21.08 1.51
C ASP A 91 -0.64 -20.59 0.13
N GLU A 92 -0.10 -21.51 -0.67
CA GLU A 92 0.45 -21.18 -1.99
C GLU A 92 -0.63 -20.67 -2.96
N SER A 93 -1.87 -21.14 -2.87
CA SER A 93 -2.98 -20.67 -3.71
C SER A 93 -3.34 -19.22 -3.37
N GLU A 94 -3.38 -18.87 -2.08
CA GLU A 94 -3.58 -17.50 -1.63
C GLU A 94 -2.42 -16.61 -2.07
N ARG A 95 -1.17 -17.06 -1.88
CA ARG A 95 0.02 -16.34 -2.30
C ARG A 95 0.01 -16.03 -3.81
N CYS A 96 -0.27 -17.03 -4.64
CA CYS A 96 -0.38 -16.85 -6.09
C CYS A 96 -1.49 -15.87 -6.46
N THR A 97 -2.63 -15.92 -5.78
CA THR A 97 -3.72 -14.96 -5.98
C THR A 97 -3.27 -13.53 -5.68
N ALA A 98 -2.52 -13.33 -4.58
CA ALA A 98 -1.96 -12.02 -4.25
C ALA A 98 -0.98 -11.51 -5.31
N VAL A 99 -0.09 -12.38 -5.80
CA VAL A 99 0.86 -12.06 -6.89
C VAL A 99 0.12 -11.67 -8.18
N ASP A 100 -0.95 -12.37 -8.54
CA ASP A 100 -1.74 -12.05 -9.72
C ASP A 100 -2.46 -10.71 -9.60
N LEU A 101 -2.96 -10.37 -8.41
CA LEU A 101 -3.54 -9.05 -8.14
C LEU A 101 -2.48 -7.95 -8.30
N ALA A 102 -1.30 -8.13 -7.74
CA ALA A 102 -0.21 -7.18 -7.86
C ALA A 102 0.23 -7.00 -9.33
N LYS A 103 0.31 -8.07 -10.11
CA LYS A 103 0.62 -7.98 -11.55
C LYS A 103 -0.45 -7.21 -12.33
N ARG A 104 -1.73 -7.36 -11.99
CA ARG A 104 -2.82 -6.56 -12.57
C ARG A 104 -2.69 -5.08 -12.18
N THR A 105 -2.32 -4.79 -10.94
CA THR A 105 -2.07 -3.42 -10.49
C THR A 105 -0.88 -2.80 -11.24
N LEU A 106 0.18 -3.57 -11.51
CA LEU A 106 1.31 -3.12 -12.33
C LEU A 106 0.88 -2.79 -13.77
N ALA A 107 0.06 -3.64 -14.40
CA ALA A 107 -0.46 -3.37 -15.73
C ALA A 107 -1.27 -2.06 -15.75
N LEU A 108 -2.18 -1.88 -14.80
CA LEU A 108 -2.92 -0.62 -14.64
C LEU A 108 -1.97 0.58 -14.47
N ALA A 109 -0.95 0.45 -13.63
CA ALA A 109 0.02 1.52 -13.38
C ALA A 109 0.75 1.94 -14.68
N ALA A 110 1.12 0.98 -15.51
CA ALA A 110 1.70 1.25 -16.83
C ALA A 110 0.71 1.97 -17.76
N ASP A 111 -0.54 1.51 -17.80
CA ASP A 111 -1.60 2.09 -18.66
C ASP A 111 -1.91 3.56 -18.30
N VAL A 112 -1.85 3.91 -17.02
CA VAL A 112 -2.10 5.30 -16.56
C VAL A 112 -0.80 6.11 -16.42
N GLY A 113 0.33 5.62 -16.90
CA GLY A 113 1.61 6.34 -16.90
C GLY A 113 2.23 6.57 -15.52
N ALA A 114 1.79 5.85 -14.50
CA ALA A 114 2.36 5.89 -13.16
C ALA A 114 3.83 5.45 -13.16
N LYS A 115 4.59 5.81 -12.12
CA LYS A 115 6.02 5.50 -12.02
C LYS A 115 6.33 4.45 -10.95
N ALA A 116 5.38 4.18 -10.08
CA ALA A 116 5.55 3.23 -8.98
C ALA A 116 4.23 2.55 -8.62
N VAL A 117 4.36 1.33 -8.11
CA VAL A 117 3.28 0.61 -7.42
C VAL A 117 3.69 0.43 -5.97
N ILE A 118 2.79 0.80 -5.06
CA ILE A 118 2.99 0.64 -3.61
C ILE A 118 2.37 -0.68 -3.18
N ILE A 119 3.15 -1.48 -2.47
CA ILE A 119 2.80 -2.85 -2.09
C ILE A 119 3.01 -3.04 -0.59
N HIS A 120 2.04 -3.68 0.06
CA HIS A 120 2.24 -4.26 1.38
C HIS A 120 2.69 -5.72 1.23
N ALA A 121 3.87 -6.05 1.74
CA ALA A 121 4.45 -7.39 1.59
C ALA A 121 3.67 -8.49 2.34
N GLY A 122 2.76 -8.10 3.23
CA GLY A 122 1.89 -9.01 3.95
C GLY A 122 2.12 -8.98 5.46
N ARG A 123 1.93 -10.12 6.11
CA ARG A 123 1.97 -10.22 7.56
C ARG A 123 2.42 -11.58 8.04
N VAL A 124 2.88 -11.61 9.29
CA VAL A 124 3.09 -12.85 10.05
C VAL A 124 1.79 -13.22 10.76
N GLU A 125 1.42 -14.47 10.75
CA GLU A 125 0.25 -14.96 11.47
C GLU A 125 0.57 -15.09 12.97
N VAL A 126 -0.04 -14.21 13.77
CA VAL A 126 0.06 -14.16 15.24
C VAL A 126 -1.32 -14.12 15.88
N ASP A 127 -1.39 -14.37 17.19
CA ASP A 127 -2.64 -14.16 17.93
C ASP A 127 -3.03 -12.67 17.94
N ARG A 128 -4.08 -12.36 17.17
CA ARG A 128 -4.61 -11.00 17.03
C ARG A 128 -5.10 -10.37 18.34
N ARG A 129 -5.35 -11.17 19.36
CA ARG A 129 -5.74 -10.67 20.70
C ARG A 129 -4.59 -9.91 21.36
N LEU A 130 -3.34 -10.29 21.08
CA LEU A 130 -2.16 -9.60 21.62
C LEU A 130 -2.09 -8.14 21.12
N GLU A 131 -2.30 -7.92 19.84
CA GLU A 131 -2.30 -6.57 19.29
C GLU A 131 -3.50 -5.75 19.79
N ARG A 132 -4.69 -6.36 19.86
CA ARG A 132 -5.85 -5.67 20.45
C ARG A 132 -5.58 -5.21 21.86
N ARG A 133 -4.98 -6.07 22.69
CA ARG A 133 -4.58 -5.71 24.06
C ARG A 133 -3.61 -4.52 24.08
N LEU A 134 -2.62 -4.48 23.18
CA LEU A 134 -1.71 -3.34 23.08
C LEU A 134 -2.44 -2.04 22.75
N ARG A 135 -3.39 -2.08 21.82
CA ARG A 135 -4.20 -0.91 21.47
C ARG A 135 -5.07 -0.43 22.63
N ASP A 136 -5.65 -1.35 23.39
CA ASP A 136 -6.47 -1.02 24.55
C ASP A 136 -5.62 -0.42 25.68
N LEU A 137 -4.36 -0.84 25.81
CA LEU A 137 -3.41 -0.31 26.78
C LEU A 137 -2.79 1.03 26.35
N TRP A 138 -2.72 1.33 25.06
CA TRP A 138 -2.06 2.53 24.54
C TRP A 138 -2.54 3.85 25.17
N PRO A 139 -3.85 4.14 25.33
CA PRO A 139 -4.33 5.36 25.97
C PRO A 139 -3.94 5.46 27.45
N GLN A 140 -3.64 4.33 28.10
CA GLN A 140 -3.32 4.20 29.54
C GLN A 140 -1.85 3.91 29.80
N ARG A 141 -0.98 3.93 28.77
CA ARG A 141 0.41 3.46 28.82
C ARG A 141 1.29 4.14 29.88
N GLU A 142 1.00 5.39 30.24
CA GLU A 142 1.74 6.11 31.27
C GLU A 142 1.50 5.54 32.66
N GLY A 143 0.25 5.09 32.97
CA GLY A 143 -0.10 4.46 34.23
C GLY A 143 0.04 2.94 34.23
N LYS A 144 0.29 2.31 33.07
CA LYS A 144 0.38 0.86 32.86
C LYS A 144 1.61 0.47 32.02
N ALA A 145 2.72 1.13 32.25
CA ALA A 145 3.93 0.96 31.44
C ALA A 145 4.43 -0.50 31.42
N ASP A 146 4.42 -1.17 32.55
CA ASP A 146 4.88 -2.56 32.66
C ASP A 146 3.95 -3.53 31.91
N GLU A 147 2.62 -3.37 32.03
CA GLU A 147 1.64 -4.20 31.30
C GLU A 147 1.76 -4.00 29.80
N TYR A 148 2.01 -2.76 29.35
CA TYR A 148 2.20 -2.43 27.95
C TYR A 148 3.50 -3.06 27.43
N ALA A 149 4.61 -2.89 28.15
CA ALA A 149 5.91 -3.44 27.79
C ALA A 149 5.90 -4.98 27.72
N GLU A 150 5.27 -5.64 28.70
CA GLU A 150 5.09 -7.10 28.69
C GLU A 150 4.27 -7.57 27.48
N SER A 151 3.15 -6.90 27.21
CA SER A 151 2.27 -7.24 26.08
C SER A 151 2.98 -7.04 24.74
N LEU A 152 3.77 -5.97 24.59
CA LEU A 152 4.58 -5.70 23.42
C LEU A 152 5.67 -6.77 23.24
N SER A 153 6.40 -7.09 24.30
CA SER A 153 7.45 -8.12 24.29
C SER A 153 6.90 -9.48 23.87
N ARG A 154 5.72 -9.84 24.39
CA ARG A 154 5.06 -11.11 24.06
C ARG A 154 4.64 -11.18 22.58
N LEU A 155 4.04 -10.12 22.06
CA LEU A 155 3.66 -10.04 20.63
C LEU A 155 4.89 -10.09 19.72
N SER A 156 5.93 -9.33 20.08
CA SER A 156 7.18 -9.28 19.31
C SER A 156 7.86 -10.64 19.26
N LEU A 157 7.93 -11.34 20.40
CA LEU A 157 8.52 -12.68 20.47
C LEU A 157 7.73 -13.70 19.62
N GLU A 158 6.40 -13.71 19.73
CA GLU A 158 5.57 -14.62 18.93
C GLU A 158 5.75 -14.36 17.43
N ARG A 159 5.76 -13.07 17.04
CA ARG A 159 5.99 -12.67 15.65
C ARG A 159 7.36 -13.10 15.15
N GLN A 160 8.44 -12.88 15.93
CA GLN A 160 9.79 -13.28 15.56
C GLN A 160 9.91 -14.80 15.36
N GLN A 161 9.31 -15.60 16.24
CA GLN A 161 9.34 -17.05 16.14
C GLN A 161 8.65 -17.60 14.88
N ARG A 162 7.70 -16.84 14.33
CA ARG A 162 6.90 -17.25 13.16
C ARG A 162 7.29 -16.53 11.87
N ALA A 163 8.16 -15.53 11.92
CA ALA A 163 8.42 -14.63 10.80
C ALA A 163 9.07 -15.31 9.59
N ALA A 164 10.04 -16.19 9.82
CA ALA A 164 10.89 -16.72 8.74
C ALA A 164 10.11 -17.31 7.54
N PRO A 165 9.15 -18.24 7.70
CA PRO A 165 8.42 -18.79 6.55
C PRO A 165 7.56 -17.73 5.83
N HIS A 166 7.01 -16.74 6.54
CA HIS A 166 6.26 -15.65 5.93
C HIS A 166 7.15 -14.68 5.15
N LEU A 167 8.35 -14.41 5.66
CA LEU A 167 9.35 -13.61 4.96
C LEU A 167 9.81 -14.30 3.68
N ASP A 168 10.08 -15.62 3.73
CA ASP A 168 10.42 -16.41 2.56
C ASP A 168 9.31 -16.38 1.49
N ALA A 169 8.05 -16.50 1.90
CA ALA A 169 6.90 -16.41 0.99
C ALA A 169 6.79 -15.01 0.37
N ALA A 170 6.95 -13.95 1.19
CA ALA A 170 6.95 -12.57 0.72
C ALA A 170 8.09 -12.32 -0.29
N LEU A 171 9.31 -12.77 0.00
CA LEU A 171 10.46 -12.64 -0.90
C LEU A 171 10.22 -13.35 -2.25
N ARG A 172 9.67 -14.57 -2.24
CA ARG A 172 9.30 -15.27 -3.48
C ARG A 172 8.29 -14.47 -4.29
N SER A 173 7.24 -13.97 -3.63
CA SER A 173 6.21 -13.16 -4.26
C SER A 173 6.78 -11.86 -4.86
N LEU A 174 7.63 -11.15 -4.13
CA LEU A 174 8.26 -9.92 -4.59
C LEU A 174 9.17 -10.16 -5.79
N LYS A 175 9.95 -11.26 -5.82
CA LYS A 175 10.75 -11.64 -6.98
C LYS A 175 9.91 -11.88 -8.24
N GLU A 176 8.75 -12.54 -8.09
CA GLU A 176 7.84 -12.75 -9.22
C GLU A 176 7.22 -11.43 -9.73
N ILE A 177 6.88 -10.53 -8.82
CA ILE A 177 6.29 -9.21 -9.13
C ILE A 177 7.35 -8.30 -9.77
N GLU A 178 8.58 -8.33 -9.25
CA GLU A 178 9.70 -7.52 -9.75
C GLU A 178 9.99 -7.78 -11.23
N VAL A 179 9.94 -9.03 -11.68
CA VAL A 179 10.13 -9.37 -13.11
C VAL A 179 9.12 -8.61 -13.98
N THR A 180 7.84 -8.58 -13.55
CA THR A 180 6.78 -7.86 -14.27
C THR A 180 7.00 -6.35 -14.19
N ALA A 181 7.30 -5.81 -13.02
CA ALA A 181 7.53 -4.38 -12.82
C ALA A 181 8.70 -3.88 -13.68
N ARG A 182 9.80 -4.61 -13.71
CA ARG A 182 10.98 -4.30 -14.53
C ARG A 182 10.65 -4.29 -16.02
N GLY A 183 9.88 -5.29 -16.49
CA GLY A 183 9.41 -5.35 -17.89
C GLY A 183 8.54 -4.17 -18.29
N LEU A 184 7.81 -3.57 -17.33
CA LEU A 184 6.95 -2.40 -17.54
C LEU A 184 7.66 -1.06 -17.23
N GLY A 185 8.93 -1.07 -16.81
CA GLY A 185 9.67 0.12 -16.41
C GLY A 185 9.14 0.80 -15.14
N LEU A 186 8.50 0.03 -14.26
CA LEU A 186 7.90 0.50 -13.01
C LEU A 186 8.80 0.21 -11.81
N ARG A 187 8.67 1.03 -10.77
CA ARG A 187 9.29 0.80 -9.47
C ARG A 187 8.28 0.20 -8.51
N ILE A 188 8.76 -0.65 -7.60
CA ILE A 188 7.99 -1.15 -6.47
C ILE A 188 8.41 -0.36 -5.24
N GLY A 189 7.44 0.18 -4.50
CA GLY A 189 7.61 0.73 -3.18
C GLY A 189 7.03 -0.22 -2.14
N LEU A 190 7.84 -0.68 -1.19
CA LEU A 190 7.32 -1.42 -0.04
C LEU A 190 6.87 -0.44 1.03
N GLU A 191 5.66 -0.61 1.49
CA GLU A 191 5.09 0.18 2.58
C GLU A 191 4.74 -0.72 3.76
N ASN A 192 5.27 -0.39 4.94
CA ASN A 192 4.82 -0.95 6.20
C ASN A 192 3.74 -0.05 6.83
N ARG A 193 2.84 -0.65 7.61
CA ARG A 193 1.80 0.07 8.33
C ARG A 193 2.08 0.02 9.84
N TYR A 194 1.07 0.32 10.61
CA TYR A 194 1.16 0.48 12.07
C TYR A 194 0.96 -0.82 12.86
N HIS A 195 0.76 -1.95 12.17
CA HIS A 195 0.56 -3.23 12.86
C HIS A 195 1.89 -3.94 13.11
N TYR A 196 2.12 -4.37 14.33
CA TYR A 196 3.35 -5.08 14.71
C TYR A 196 3.55 -6.43 14.01
N TYR A 197 2.50 -7.04 13.50
CA TYR A 197 2.58 -8.31 12.79
C TYR A 197 2.85 -8.17 11.28
N GLU A 198 2.88 -6.97 10.75
CA GLU A 198 3.13 -6.77 9.31
C GLU A 198 4.60 -6.93 8.92
N ILE A 199 4.82 -7.17 7.64
CA ILE A 199 6.11 -7.31 6.96
C ILE A 199 6.28 -6.10 6.03
N PRO A 200 7.50 -5.50 5.97
CA PRO A 200 8.69 -5.79 6.79
C PRO A 200 8.73 -4.99 8.10
N TRP A 201 9.44 -5.49 9.10
CA TRP A 201 10.04 -4.64 10.12
C TRP A 201 11.28 -3.94 9.54
N VAL A 202 11.80 -2.92 10.24
CA VAL A 202 12.90 -2.09 9.75
C VAL A 202 14.15 -2.92 9.43
N ASP A 203 14.48 -3.87 10.26
CA ASP A 203 15.61 -4.81 10.10
C ASP A 203 15.38 -5.86 8.99
N GLU A 204 14.14 -6.10 8.62
CA GLU A 204 13.78 -7.03 7.55
C GLU A 204 13.81 -6.38 6.15
N VAL A 205 13.80 -5.04 6.07
CA VAL A 205 13.80 -4.33 4.77
C VAL A 205 15.01 -4.66 3.91
N ALA A 206 16.18 -4.85 4.52
CA ALA A 206 17.40 -5.18 3.79
C ALA A 206 17.42 -6.63 3.30
N TRP A 207 16.53 -7.46 3.78
CA TRP A 207 16.44 -8.87 3.40
C TRP A 207 15.44 -9.12 2.28
N LEU A 208 14.41 -8.28 2.14
CA LEU A 208 13.41 -8.31 1.07
C LEU A 208 13.88 -7.53 -0.17
#